data_86c611d04f59fc9599f69ebe6049dfc7
#
_entry.id   86c611d04f59fc9599f69ebe6049dfc7
#
_cell.length_a   1.000
_cell.length_b   1.000
_cell.length_c   1.000
_cell.angle_alpha   90.00
_cell.angle_beta   90.00
_cell.angle_gamma   90.00
#
_symmetry.space_group_name_H-M   'P 1'
#
loop_
_entity.id
_entity.type
_entity.pdbx_description
1 polymer ?
#
loop_
_entity_poly.entity_id
_entity_poly.type
_entity_poly.pdbx_seq_one_letter_code
_entity_poly.pdbx_strand_id
1 'polypeptide(L)'
;MSEILAPCGAMESLTAAVSAGADAVYLGEEYFSARKNADNFTAEQLCDAVRFCHYSGVKVYVTLNTLVFDREIPLLAKAIENCAKADVDAFIVQDMGVARLSRQIVPELPLHASTQMTVNSPEGAIMAKELGFTRVVLGRELSFAQIKAITESCDIETELF
;
A
#
# COMPACT_ATOMS: atom_id res chain seq x y z
N MET A 1 0.49 -4.74 -18.98
CA MET A 1 1.83 -5.23 -18.56
C MET A 1 1.72 -5.43 -17.05
N SER A 2 2.25 -6.51 -16.49
CA SER A 2 2.21 -6.72 -15.04
C SER A 2 3.23 -5.84 -14.35
N GLU A 3 2.87 -5.23 -13.21
CA GLU A 3 3.77 -4.43 -12.37
C GLU A 3 4.52 -5.36 -11.41
N ILE A 4 5.83 -5.21 -11.31
CA ILE A 4 6.67 -5.92 -10.34
C ILE A 4 6.84 -5.03 -9.11
N LEU A 5 6.26 -5.46 -7.99
CA LEU A 5 6.28 -4.75 -6.70
C LEU A 5 7.25 -5.42 -5.73
N ALA A 6 8.24 -4.68 -5.25
CA ALA A 6 9.26 -5.20 -4.33
C ALA A 6 9.10 -4.68 -2.90
N PRO A 7 9.28 -5.54 -1.87
CA PRO A 7 9.27 -5.12 -0.47
C PRO A 7 10.58 -4.44 -0.07
N CYS A 8 10.52 -3.26 0.54
CA CYS A 8 11.69 -2.54 1.02
C CYS A 8 11.55 -2.17 2.50
N GLY A 9 12.51 -2.62 3.32
CA GLY A 9 12.53 -2.32 4.75
C GLY A 9 13.60 -1.28 5.14
N ALA A 10 14.52 -0.96 4.22
CA ALA A 10 15.60 0.00 4.41
C ALA A 10 16.09 0.54 3.06
N MET A 11 16.88 1.62 3.06
CA MET A 11 17.44 2.22 1.84
C MET A 11 18.30 1.24 1.02
N GLU A 12 18.96 0.29 1.67
CA GLU A 12 19.77 -0.73 0.99
C GLU A 12 18.90 -1.65 0.14
N SER A 13 17.81 -2.20 0.72
CA SER A 13 16.86 -3.05 -0.02
C SER A 13 16.11 -2.28 -1.10
N LEU A 14 15.82 -1.00 -0.88
CA LEU A 14 15.20 -0.12 -1.87
C LEU A 14 16.13 0.10 -3.07
N THR A 15 17.41 0.41 -2.83
CA THR A 15 18.41 0.57 -3.89
C THR A 15 18.58 -0.71 -4.70
N ALA A 16 18.59 -1.88 -4.03
CA ALA A 16 18.67 -3.18 -4.69
C ALA A 16 17.43 -3.45 -5.57
N ALA A 17 16.22 -3.16 -5.07
CA ALA A 17 14.96 -3.36 -5.81
C ALA A 17 14.91 -2.49 -7.07
N VAL A 18 15.23 -1.19 -6.96
CA VAL A 18 15.30 -0.26 -8.10
C VAL A 18 16.32 -0.74 -9.13
N SER A 19 17.52 -1.14 -8.68
CA SER A 19 18.58 -1.63 -9.56
C SER A 19 18.21 -2.95 -10.25
N ALA A 20 17.38 -3.76 -9.64
CA ALA A 20 16.88 -5.02 -10.20
C ALA A 20 15.69 -4.82 -11.16
N GLY A 21 15.19 -3.60 -11.34
CA GLY A 21 14.14 -3.29 -12.31
C GLY A 21 12.72 -3.46 -11.74
N ALA A 22 12.52 -3.23 -10.45
CA ALA A 22 11.17 -3.14 -9.89
C ALA A 22 10.42 -1.94 -10.50
N ASP A 23 9.13 -2.12 -10.80
CA ASP A 23 8.24 -1.04 -11.28
C ASP A 23 7.69 -0.21 -10.11
N ALA A 24 7.56 -0.85 -8.95
CA ALA A 24 7.13 -0.22 -7.72
C ALA A 24 7.81 -0.87 -6.50
N VAL A 25 7.88 -0.13 -5.41
CA VAL A 25 8.31 -0.63 -4.10
C VAL A 25 7.23 -0.37 -3.06
N TYR A 26 7.13 -1.24 -2.05
CA TYR A 26 6.35 -0.91 -0.87
C TYR A 26 7.21 -0.92 0.39
N LEU A 27 6.95 0.02 1.25
CA LEU A 27 7.69 0.25 2.47
C LEU A 27 6.77 0.69 3.62
N GLY A 28 7.26 0.60 4.85
CA GLY A 28 6.56 1.07 6.05
C GLY A 28 7.15 2.37 6.55
N GLU A 29 6.29 3.27 7.00
CA GLU A 29 6.69 4.34 7.90
C GLU A 29 6.91 3.77 9.31
N GLU A 30 7.59 4.50 10.17
CA GLU A 30 7.91 4.12 11.56
C GLU A 30 6.69 3.62 12.35
N TYR A 31 5.51 4.16 12.04
CA TYR A 31 4.23 3.83 12.67
C TYR A 31 3.27 3.16 11.67
N PHE A 32 2.31 2.38 12.18
CA PHE A 32 1.19 1.81 11.43
C PHE A 32 1.53 0.78 10.34
N SER A 33 2.79 0.31 10.27
CA SER A 33 3.18 -0.80 9.39
C SER A 33 3.12 -2.13 10.13
N ALA A 34 2.50 -3.15 9.51
CA ALA A 34 2.48 -4.51 10.05
C ALA A 34 3.88 -5.18 10.05
N ARG A 35 4.84 -4.62 9.34
CA ARG A 35 6.23 -5.10 9.27
C ARG A 35 7.08 -4.54 10.41
N LYS A 36 6.69 -4.82 11.65
CA LYS A 36 7.36 -4.30 12.87
C LYS A 36 8.84 -4.64 13.01
N ASN A 37 9.32 -5.68 12.31
CA ASN A 37 10.72 -6.12 12.36
C ASN A 37 11.57 -5.54 11.21
N ALA A 38 11.01 -4.71 10.35
CA ALA A 38 11.77 -3.94 9.36
C ALA A 38 12.20 -2.61 10.00
N ASP A 39 13.31 -2.07 9.52
CA ASP A 39 13.83 -0.78 10.01
C ASP A 39 12.98 0.41 9.58
N ASN A 40 11.80 0.25 9.10
CA ASN A 40 10.84 1.27 8.64
C ASN A 40 11.45 2.68 8.44
N PHE A 41 10.81 3.51 7.65
CA PHE A 41 11.36 4.81 7.25
C PHE A 41 10.82 5.92 8.15
N THR A 42 11.70 6.76 8.68
CA THR A 42 11.28 8.05 9.27
C THR A 42 10.71 8.96 8.19
N ALA A 43 9.97 10.00 8.58
CA ALA A 43 9.39 10.95 7.61
C ALA A 43 10.46 11.61 6.69
N GLU A 44 11.67 11.85 7.23
CA GLU A 44 12.78 12.41 6.45
C GLU A 44 13.35 11.39 5.47
N GLN A 45 13.61 10.17 5.93
CA GLN A 45 14.06 9.06 5.08
C GLN A 45 13.04 8.71 4.00
N LEU A 46 11.73 8.83 4.29
CA LEU A 46 10.67 8.60 3.33
C LEU A 46 10.77 9.59 2.15
N CYS A 47 10.99 10.88 2.42
CA CYS A 47 11.16 11.87 1.37
C CYS A 47 12.35 11.55 0.45
N ASP A 48 13.47 11.10 1.02
CA ASP A 48 14.64 10.72 0.24
C ASP A 48 14.41 9.43 -0.57
N ALA A 49 13.73 8.45 0.04
CA ALA A 49 13.35 7.20 -0.62
C ALA A 49 12.44 7.45 -1.83
N VAL A 50 11.41 8.28 -1.67
CA VAL A 50 10.47 8.62 -2.76
C VAL A 50 11.20 9.35 -3.90
N ARG A 51 12.01 10.35 -3.59
CA ARG A 51 12.80 11.06 -4.62
C ARG A 51 13.71 10.11 -5.39
N PHE A 52 14.40 9.21 -4.70
CA PHE A 52 15.27 8.23 -5.33
C PHE A 52 14.50 7.30 -6.27
N CYS A 53 13.36 6.79 -5.84
CA CYS A 53 12.49 5.93 -6.64
C CYS A 53 11.94 6.68 -7.86
N HIS A 54 11.35 7.86 -7.66
CA HIS A 54 10.77 8.67 -8.72
C HIS A 54 11.80 9.08 -9.77
N TYR A 55 13.03 9.39 -9.36
CA TYR A 55 14.13 9.67 -10.31
C TYR A 55 14.40 8.48 -11.25
N SER A 56 14.14 7.28 -10.78
CA SER A 56 14.29 6.02 -11.55
C SER A 56 12.98 5.56 -12.22
N GLY A 57 11.89 6.31 -12.11
CA GLY A 57 10.58 5.96 -12.65
C GLY A 57 9.86 4.86 -11.86
N VAL A 58 10.25 4.61 -10.60
CA VAL A 58 9.71 3.57 -9.72
C VAL A 58 8.71 4.21 -8.75
N LYS A 59 7.52 3.61 -8.61
CA LYS A 59 6.48 4.06 -7.67
C LYS A 59 6.77 3.63 -6.25
N VAL A 60 6.24 4.39 -5.28
CA VAL A 60 6.38 4.09 -3.85
C VAL A 60 5.01 3.98 -3.17
N TYR A 61 4.71 2.80 -2.62
CA TYR A 61 3.49 2.54 -1.85
C TYR A 61 3.83 2.44 -0.36
N VAL A 62 3.08 3.13 0.47
CA VAL A 62 3.32 3.13 1.93
C VAL A 62 2.28 2.27 2.63
N THR A 63 2.75 1.37 3.49
CA THR A 63 1.88 0.53 4.31
C THR A 63 1.40 1.29 5.54
N LEU A 64 0.08 1.47 5.65
CA LEU A 64 -0.67 1.88 6.84
C LEU A 64 -1.65 0.76 7.19
N ASN A 65 -1.12 -0.45 7.36
CA ASN A 65 -1.87 -1.70 7.36
C ASN A 65 -1.93 -2.39 8.73
N THR A 66 -1.99 -1.60 9.79
CA THR A 66 -2.33 -2.08 11.14
C THR A 66 -3.73 -1.60 11.55
N LEU A 67 -4.31 -2.22 12.57
CA LEU A 67 -5.49 -1.67 13.25
C LEU A 67 -5.08 -0.45 14.07
N VAL A 68 -5.94 0.56 14.11
CA VAL A 68 -5.66 1.84 14.75
C VAL A 68 -6.73 2.14 15.81
N PHE A 69 -6.30 2.50 17.02
CA PHE A 69 -7.18 2.91 18.11
C PHE A 69 -7.44 4.42 18.06
N ASP A 70 -8.57 4.86 18.63
CA ASP A 70 -8.98 6.27 18.65
C ASP A 70 -7.91 7.22 19.17
N ARG A 71 -7.13 6.79 20.19
CA ARG A 71 -6.03 7.57 20.76
C ARG A 71 -4.86 7.80 19.79
N GLU A 72 -4.78 7.01 18.73
CA GLU A 72 -3.70 7.06 17.72
C GLU A 72 -4.09 7.90 16.50
N ILE A 73 -5.35 8.30 16.37
CA ILE A 73 -5.86 9.09 15.24
C ILE A 73 -5.04 10.37 14.98
N PRO A 74 -4.64 11.17 15.99
CA PRO A 74 -3.82 12.36 15.73
C PRO A 74 -2.44 12.02 15.14
N LEU A 75 -1.83 10.91 15.59
CA LEU A 75 -0.55 10.44 15.06
C LEU A 75 -0.71 9.89 13.63
N LEU A 76 -1.79 9.14 13.38
CA LEU A 76 -2.12 8.65 12.04
C LEU A 76 -2.34 9.80 11.04
N ALA A 77 -3.10 10.83 11.43
CA ALA A 77 -3.31 12.00 10.58
C ALA A 77 -1.97 12.64 10.20
N LYS A 78 -1.06 12.76 11.16
CA LYS A 78 0.28 13.29 10.91
C LYS A 78 1.11 12.41 9.98
N ALA A 79 1.04 11.09 10.13
CA ALA A 79 1.71 10.12 9.24
C ALA A 79 1.18 10.26 7.80
N ILE A 80 -0.15 10.33 7.61
CA ILE A 80 -0.76 10.55 6.30
C ILE A 80 -0.29 11.87 5.67
N GLU A 81 -0.25 12.98 6.44
CA GLU A 81 0.26 14.26 5.95
C GLU A 81 1.75 14.20 5.55
N ASN A 82 2.58 13.48 6.31
CA ASN A 82 4.00 13.30 6.00
C ASN A 82 4.18 12.52 4.69
N CYS A 83 3.42 11.44 4.52
CA CYS A 83 3.42 10.66 3.28
C CYS A 83 2.96 11.51 2.07
N ALA A 84 1.92 12.32 2.24
CA ALA A 84 1.45 13.24 1.19
C ALA A 84 2.53 14.26 0.80
N LYS A 85 3.25 14.82 1.79
CA LYS A 85 4.37 15.75 1.54
C LYS A 85 5.56 15.10 0.85
N ALA A 86 5.76 13.80 1.09
CA ALA A 86 6.80 13.01 0.43
C ALA A 86 6.41 12.61 -1.00
N ASP A 87 5.15 12.85 -1.42
CA ASP A 87 4.63 12.54 -2.76
C ASP A 87 4.59 11.02 -3.04
N VAL A 88 4.10 10.23 -2.08
CA VAL A 88 3.93 8.77 -2.25
C VAL A 88 2.81 8.48 -3.25
N ASP A 89 2.88 7.32 -3.93
CA ASP A 89 1.95 6.98 -5.03
C ASP A 89 0.68 6.26 -4.57
N ALA A 90 0.69 5.59 -3.42
CA ALA A 90 -0.50 4.94 -2.84
C ALA A 90 -0.30 4.58 -1.37
N PHE A 91 -1.43 4.33 -0.66
CA PHE A 91 -1.42 3.66 0.64
C PHE A 91 -1.92 2.23 0.52
N ILE A 92 -1.25 1.31 1.23
CA ILE A 92 -1.73 -0.06 1.44
C ILE A 92 -2.34 -0.11 2.84
N VAL A 93 -3.66 -0.28 2.94
CA VAL A 93 -4.40 -0.14 4.20
C VAL A 93 -5.19 -1.41 4.54
N GLN A 94 -5.43 -1.62 5.84
CA GLN A 94 -6.24 -2.71 6.37
C GLN A 94 -7.50 -2.18 7.06
N ASP A 95 -7.37 -1.11 7.84
CA ASP A 95 -8.41 -0.54 8.69
C ASP A 95 -9.28 0.44 7.89
N MET A 96 -10.60 0.26 7.97
CA MET A 96 -11.55 1.12 7.25
C MET A 96 -11.57 2.56 7.79
N GLY A 97 -11.25 2.76 9.06
CA GLY A 97 -11.08 4.08 9.66
C GLY A 97 -9.86 4.79 9.07
N VAL A 98 -8.75 4.05 8.89
CA VAL A 98 -7.55 4.55 8.21
C VAL A 98 -7.87 4.93 6.76
N ALA A 99 -8.59 4.07 6.02
CA ALA A 99 -8.99 4.35 4.64
C ALA A 99 -9.85 5.62 4.56
N ARG A 100 -10.84 5.75 5.45
CA ARG A 100 -11.70 6.94 5.51
C ARG A 100 -10.93 8.22 5.84
N LEU A 101 -10.03 8.17 6.82
CA LEU A 101 -9.21 9.33 7.21
C LEU A 101 -8.26 9.72 6.08
N SER A 102 -7.64 8.75 5.41
CA SER A 102 -6.79 9.00 4.25
C SER A 102 -7.56 9.74 3.15
N ARG A 103 -8.79 9.33 2.84
CA ARG A 103 -9.64 10.03 1.86
C ARG A 103 -10.01 11.46 2.27
N GLN A 104 -10.09 11.74 3.57
CA GLN A 104 -10.37 13.10 4.05
C GLN A 104 -9.17 14.03 3.93
N ILE A 105 -7.96 13.51 4.16
CA ILE A 105 -6.72 14.30 4.15
C ILE A 105 -6.12 14.39 2.74
N VAL A 106 -6.12 13.27 1.99
CA VAL A 106 -5.53 13.14 0.65
C VAL A 106 -6.48 12.42 -0.30
N PRO A 107 -7.57 13.06 -0.72
CA PRO A 107 -8.68 12.41 -1.44
C PRO A 107 -8.25 11.75 -2.76
N GLU A 108 -7.24 12.29 -3.44
CA GLU A 108 -6.78 11.81 -4.75
C GLU A 108 -5.78 10.65 -4.67
N LEU A 109 -5.22 10.38 -3.47
CA LEU A 109 -4.20 9.34 -3.33
C LEU A 109 -4.83 7.95 -3.41
N PRO A 110 -4.36 7.04 -4.30
CA PRO A 110 -4.85 5.69 -4.42
C PRO A 110 -4.78 4.90 -3.12
N LEU A 111 -5.81 4.08 -2.85
CA LEU A 111 -5.84 3.15 -1.74
C LEU A 111 -5.83 1.71 -2.25
N HIS A 112 -4.90 0.92 -1.76
CA HIS A 112 -4.78 -0.51 -2.01
C HIS A 112 -5.26 -1.28 -0.78
N ALA A 113 -6.19 -2.23 -0.96
CA ALA A 113 -6.66 -3.09 0.11
C ALA A 113 -5.58 -4.12 0.44
N SER A 114 -5.03 -4.07 1.65
CA SER A 114 -4.02 -5.03 2.13
C SER A 114 -4.55 -6.46 2.12
N THR A 115 -3.67 -7.46 2.01
CA THR A 115 -4.00 -8.88 2.23
C THR A 115 -4.77 -9.08 3.55
N GLN A 116 -4.48 -8.27 4.56
CA GLN A 116 -5.12 -8.31 5.88
C GLN A 116 -6.58 -7.86 5.88
N MET A 117 -7.08 -7.24 4.80
CA MET A 117 -8.52 -7.00 4.59
C MET A 117 -9.27 -8.26 4.15
N THR A 118 -8.56 -9.34 3.83
CA THR A 118 -9.12 -10.66 3.52
C THR A 118 -10.09 -10.62 2.33
N VAL A 119 -9.70 -9.96 1.23
CA VAL A 119 -10.48 -9.95 -0.01
C VAL A 119 -10.20 -11.25 -0.77
N ASN A 120 -11.11 -12.22 -0.67
CA ASN A 120 -10.94 -13.58 -1.20
C ASN A 120 -12.10 -14.02 -2.11
N SER A 121 -12.98 -13.13 -2.51
CA SER A 121 -14.12 -13.43 -3.40
C SER A 121 -14.41 -12.30 -4.38
N PRO A 122 -15.13 -12.59 -5.48
CA PRO A 122 -15.62 -11.58 -6.40
C PRO A 122 -16.41 -10.47 -5.70
N GLU A 123 -17.31 -10.84 -4.79
CA GLU A 123 -18.14 -9.90 -4.02
C GLU A 123 -17.28 -9.00 -3.14
N GLY A 124 -16.22 -9.56 -2.52
CA GLY A 124 -15.27 -8.78 -1.72
C GLY A 124 -14.50 -7.77 -2.57
N ALA A 125 -14.11 -8.13 -3.79
CA ALA A 125 -13.42 -7.23 -4.72
C ALA A 125 -14.36 -6.12 -5.22
N ILE A 126 -15.61 -6.45 -5.54
CA ILE A 126 -16.64 -5.47 -5.92
C ILE A 126 -16.87 -4.47 -4.77
N MET A 127 -17.04 -4.98 -3.54
CA MET A 127 -17.20 -4.12 -2.36
C MET A 127 -15.98 -3.22 -2.14
N ALA A 128 -14.76 -3.74 -2.26
CA ALA A 128 -13.55 -2.93 -2.14
C ALA A 128 -13.55 -1.78 -3.16
N LYS A 129 -13.92 -2.07 -4.42
CA LYS A 129 -14.04 -1.05 -5.47
C LYS A 129 -15.09 0.00 -5.13
N GLU A 130 -16.28 -0.40 -4.65
CA GLU A 130 -17.35 0.51 -4.23
C GLU A 130 -16.93 1.41 -3.06
N LEU A 131 -16.05 0.91 -2.19
CA LEU A 131 -15.44 1.67 -1.09
C LEU A 131 -14.28 2.58 -1.54
N GLY A 132 -13.98 2.59 -2.84
CA GLY A 132 -13.00 3.47 -3.45
C GLY A 132 -11.57 2.93 -3.47
N PHE A 133 -11.35 1.65 -3.18
CA PHE A 133 -10.04 1.03 -3.41
C PHE A 133 -9.77 0.88 -4.90
N THR A 134 -8.53 1.12 -5.31
CA THR A 134 -8.08 0.98 -6.69
C THR A 134 -7.41 -0.37 -6.96
N ARG A 135 -6.92 -1.03 -5.90
CA ARG A 135 -6.24 -2.32 -5.95
C ARG A 135 -6.62 -3.17 -4.74
N VAL A 136 -6.65 -4.49 -4.92
CA VAL A 136 -6.78 -5.47 -3.85
C VAL A 136 -5.60 -6.43 -3.86
N VAL A 137 -4.99 -6.63 -2.70
CA VAL A 137 -3.96 -7.65 -2.49
C VAL A 137 -4.67 -8.93 -2.06
N LEU A 138 -4.66 -9.93 -2.93
CA LEU A 138 -5.41 -11.17 -2.72
C LEU A 138 -4.76 -12.10 -1.69
N GLY A 139 -5.57 -12.92 -1.04
CA GLY A 139 -5.10 -13.95 -0.13
C GLY A 139 -4.25 -15.01 -0.83
N ARG A 140 -3.23 -15.51 -0.16
CA ARG A 140 -2.31 -16.54 -0.70
C ARG A 140 -2.95 -17.92 -0.81
N GLU A 141 -4.10 -18.12 -0.17
CA GLU A 141 -4.86 -19.36 -0.13
C GLU A 141 -5.68 -19.60 -1.40
N LEU A 142 -5.80 -18.59 -2.27
CA LEU A 142 -6.64 -18.67 -3.45
C LEU A 142 -6.02 -19.54 -4.54
N SER A 143 -6.86 -20.41 -5.13
CA SER A 143 -6.52 -21.13 -6.34
C SER A 143 -6.56 -20.22 -7.57
N PHE A 144 -5.89 -20.61 -8.66
CA PHE A 144 -5.91 -19.86 -9.92
C PHE A 144 -7.33 -19.66 -10.47
N ALA A 145 -8.24 -20.62 -10.26
CA ALA A 145 -9.63 -20.48 -10.68
C ALA A 145 -10.36 -19.37 -9.90
N GLN A 146 -10.11 -19.26 -8.58
CA GLN A 146 -10.68 -18.21 -7.74
C GLN A 146 -10.09 -16.85 -8.09
N ILE A 147 -8.75 -16.76 -8.28
CA ILE A 147 -8.08 -15.52 -8.72
C ILE A 147 -8.68 -15.04 -10.03
N LYS A 148 -8.85 -15.95 -11.03
CA LYS A 148 -9.47 -15.63 -12.32
C LYS A 148 -10.89 -15.10 -12.13
N ALA A 149 -11.71 -15.76 -11.31
CA ALA A 149 -13.07 -15.31 -11.03
C ALA A 149 -13.11 -13.89 -10.42
N ILE A 150 -12.18 -13.58 -9.52
CA ILE A 150 -12.06 -12.24 -8.93
C ILE A 150 -11.64 -11.22 -9.99
N THR A 151 -10.61 -11.50 -10.79
CA THR A 151 -10.09 -10.56 -11.80
C THR A 151 -11.11 -10.30 -12.92
N GLU A 152 -12.00 -11.24 -13.21
CA GLU A 152 -13.06 -11.11 -14.22
C GLU A 152 -14.34 -10.47 -13.65
N SER A 153 -14.50 -10.34 -12.33
CA SER A 153 -15.73 -9.86 -11.70
C SER A 153 -15.92 -8.35 -11.76
N CYS A 154 -14.83 -7.60 -11.70
CA CYS A 154 -14.86 -6.14 -11.73
C CYS A 154 -13.51 -5.59 -12.18
N ASP A 155 -13.54 -4.36 -12.66
CA ASP A 155 -12.35 -3.61 -13.08
C ASP A 155 -11.69 -2.97 -11.85
N ILE A 156 -11.01 -3.82 -11.05
CA ILE A 156 -10.13 -3.42 -9.96
C ILE A 156 -8.78 -4.10 -10.15
N GLU A 157 -7.69 -3.40 -9.87
CA GLU A 157 -6.37 -4.02 -9.94
C GLU A 157 -6.22 -5.12 -8.88
N THR A 158 -5.56 -6.22 -9.25
CA THR A 158 -5.26 -7.32 -8.33
C THR A 158 -3.76 -7.48 -8.15
N GLU A 159 -3.34 -7.67 -6.91
CA GLU A 159 -1.95 -7.94 -6.54
C GLU A 159 -1.84 -9.34 -5.94
N LEU A 160 -0.81 -10.05 -6.33
CA LEU A 160 -0.51 -11.43 -5.90
C LEU A 160 0.91 -11.51 -5.33
N PHE A 161 1.06 -12.27 -4.24
CA PHE A 161 2.36 -12.64 -3.68
C PHE A 161 2.86 -13.96 -4.23
#